data_68b0fa3a2343b7058699e3a201a0cc98
#
_entry.id   68b0fa3a2343b7058699e3a201a0cc98
#
_cell.length_a   1.000
_cell.length_b   1.000
_cell.length_c   1.000
_cell.angle_alpha   90.00
_cell.angle_beta   90.00
_cell.angle_gamma   90.00
#
_symmetry.space_group_name_H-M   'P 1'
#
loop_
_entity.id
_entity.type
_entity.pdbx_description
1 polymer ?
#
loop_
_entity_poly.entity_id
_entity_poly.type
_entity_poly.pdbx_seq_one_letter_code
_entity_poly.pdbx_strand_id
1 'polypeptide(L)'
;MIDNTFFRSYKLVPEVNRPFLYSSLIAMAATLIRMIGPQLISRGIDNGVLKSDYNYLLEQSFYYFLTLIALYFVASKALLSIGLVGELYVRRVREKLFRHLSSLDINYFEKNKTGVLLSLIHI
;
A
#
# COMPACT_ATOMS: atom_id res chain seq x y z
N MET A 1 6.75 -14.84 -18.17
CA MET A 1 7.32 -15.64 -17.05
C MET A 1 7.04 -15.05 -15.65
N ILE A 2 6.51 -13.84 -15.57
CA ILE A 2 6.21 -13.12 -14.30
C ILE A 2 4.82 -13.49 -13.74
N ASP A 3 3.85 -13.86 -14.59
CA ASP A 3 2.46 -14.07 -14.18
C ASP A 3 2.24 -15.23 -13.19
N ASN A 4 2.99 -16.33 -13.34
CA ASN A 4 2.82 -17.49 -12.47
C ASN A 4 3.34 -17.28 -11.03
N THR A 5 4.32 -16.40 -10.83
CA THR A 5 4.92 -16.16 -9.51
C THR A 5 4.00 -15.31 -8.65
N PHE A 6 3.32 -14.34 -9.26
CA PHE A 6 2.38 -13.45 -8.58
C PHE A 6 1.14 -14.22 -8.10
N PHE A 7 0.55 -15.06 -8.95
CA PHE A 7 -0.58 -15.92 -8.58
C PHE A 7 -0.21 -16.99 -7.55
N ARG A 8 1.01 -17.50 -7.58
CA ARG A 8 1.50 -18.45 -6.57
C ARG A 8 1.69 -17.78 -5.20
N SER A 9 2.22 -16.55 -5.16
CA SER A 9 2.37 -15.80 -3.90
C SER A 9 1.02 -15.43 -3.28
N TYR A 10 0.02 -15.06 -4.08
CA TYR A 10 -1.35 -14.80 -3.63
C TYR A 10 -2.01 -16.05 -2.99
N LYS A 11 -1.74 -17.24 -3.52
CA LYS A 11 -2.25 -18.51 -3.02
C LYS A 11 -1.52 -19.00 -1.76
N LEU A 12 -0.30 -18.52 -1.53
CA LEU A 12 0.52 -18.92 -0.37
C LEU A 12 -0.04 -18.43 0.98
N VAL A 13 -0.66 -17.22 1.02
CA VAL A 13 -1.14 -16.61 2.27
C VAL A 13 -2.55 -16.05 2.09
N PRO A 14 -3.60 -16.89 2.02
CA PRO A 14 -4.97 -16.44 1.79
C PRO A 14 -5.52 -15.54 2.91
N GLU A 15 -4.96 -15.62 4.11
CA GLU A 15 -5.34 -14.80 5.26
C GLU A 15 -5.04 -13.30 5.07
N VAL A 16 -4.09 -12.96 4.19
CA VAL A 16 -3.69 -11.57 3.90
C VAL A 16 -4.60 -10.93 2.85
N ASN A 17 -5.40 -11.70 2.13
CA ASN A 17 -6.21 -11.20 1.01
C ASN A 17 -7.24 -10.15 1.44
N ARG A 18 -7.93 -10.37 2.56
CA ARG A 18 -8.94 -9.41 3.08
C ARG A 18 -8.31 -8.09 3.52
N PRO A 19 -7.27 -8.08 4.38
CA PRO A 19 -6.61 -6.82 4.76
C PRO A 19 -5.93 -6.15 3.57
N PHE A 20 -5.40 -6.89 2.60
CA PHE A 20 -4.84 -6.33 1.37
C PHE A 20 -5.92 -5.63 0.52
N LEU A 21 -7.07 -6.24 0.33
CA LEU A 21 -8.18 -5.62 -0.40
C LEU A 21 -8.66 -4.34 0.29
N TYR A 22 -8.78 -4.36 1.61
CA TYR A 22 -9.18 -3.19 2.40
C TYR A 22 -8.17 -2.03 2.25
N SER A 23 -6.87 -2.30 2.40
CA SER A 23 -5.83 -1.28 2.23
C SER A 23 -5.75 -0.75 0.79
N SER A 24 -5.99 -1.60 -0.19
CA SER A 24 -6.05 -1.20 -1.61
C SER A 24 -7.24 -0.27 -1.88
N LEU A 25 -8.41 -0.54 -1.31
CA LEU A 25 -9.58 0.34 -1.43
C LEU A 25 -9.35 1.71 -0.79
N ILE A 26 -8.72 1.77 0.39
CA ILE A 26 -8.39 3.04 1.03
C ILE A 26 -7.36 3.82 0.20
N ALA A 27 -6.35 3.14 -0.34
CA ALA A 27 -5.36 3.78 -1.21
C ALA A 27 -5.99 4.34 -2.50
N MET A 28 -6.95 3.61 -3.08
CA MET A 28 -7.71 4.08 -4.23
C MET A 28 -8.54 5.31 -3.87
N ALA A 29 -9.22 5.31 -2.71
CA ALA A 29 -9.96 6.47 -2.23
C ALA A 29 -9.05 7.70 -2.03
N ALA A 30 -7.86 7.51 -1.43
CA ALA A 30 -6.87 8.59 -1.28
C ALA A 30 -6.44 9.17 -2.65
N THR A 31 -6.27 8.32 -3.65
CA THR A 31 -5.91 8.74 -5.00
C THR A 31 -7.01 9.56 -5.66
N LEU A 32 -8.28 9.15 -5.50
CA LEU A 32 -9.43 9.89 -6.02
C LEU A 32 -9.55 11.28 -5.36
N ILE A 33 -9.38 11.37 -4.05
CA ILE A 33 -9.38 12.67 -3.33
C ILE A 33 -8.24 13.56 -3.84
N ARG A 34 -7.06 12.99 -4.10
CA ARG A 34 -5.90 13.75 -4.62
C ARG A 34 -6.19 14.39 -5.98
N MET A 35 -7.04 13.79 -6.82
CA MET A 35 -7.39 14.33 -8.13
C MET A 35 -8.31 15.57 -8.05
N ILE A 36 -8.96 15.81 -6.90
CA ILE A 36 -9.82 16.99 -6.70
C ILE A 36 -8.99 18.27 -6.58
N GLY A 37 -7.80 18.20 -5.96
CA GLY A 37 -6.95 19.36 -5.72
C GLY A 37 -6.64 20.20 -6.97
N PRO A 38 -6.07 19.62 -8.03
CA PRO A 38 -5.78 20.35 -9.27
C PRO A 38 -7.01 21.00 -9.91
N GLN A 39 -8.18 20.35 -9.81
CA GLN A 39 -9.44 20.91 -10.36
C GLN A 39 -9.90 22.14 -9.57
N LEU A 40 -9.78 22.15 -8.25
CA LEU A 40 -10.12 23.30 -7.42
C LEU A 40 -9.18 24.48 -7.68
N ILE A 41 -7.87 24.20 -7.86
CA ILE A 41 -6.88 25.22 -8.20
C ILE A 41 -7.20 25.84 -9.57
N SER A 42 -7.43 25.01 -10.60
CA SER A 42 -7.78 25.50 -11.94
C SER A 42 -9.03 26.39 -11.93
N ARG A 43 -10.11 25.95 -11.25
CA ARG A 43 -11.33 26.74 -11.11
C ARG A 43 -11.10 28.04 -10.34
N GLY A 44 -10.27 28.02 -9.30
CA GLY A 44 -9.90 29.20 -8.52
C GLY A 44 -9.17 30.24 -9.38
N ILE A 45 -8.26 29.80 -10.26
CA ILE A 45 -7.53 30.67 -11.16
C ILE A 45 -8.47 31.20 -12.26
N ASP A 46 -9.21 30.34 -12.93
CA ASP A 46 -10.01 30.68 -14.09
C ASP A 46 -11.19 31.61 -13.76
N ASN A 47 -11.83 31.40 -12.62
CA ASN A 47 -13.03 32.17 -12.25
C ASN A 47 -12.78 33.17 -11.11
N GLY A 48 -11.82 32.89 -10.23
CA GLY A 48 -11.46 33.79 -9.13
C GLY A 48 -10.47 34.87 -9.57
N VAL A 49 -9.28 34.44 -10.01
CA VAL A 49 -8.19 35.40 -10.33
C VAL A 49 -8.47 36.15 -11.64
N LEU A 50 -8.76 35.42 -12.74
CA LEU A 50 -8.95 36.05 -14.05
C LEU A 50 -10.18 36.93 -14.13
N LYS A 51 -11.23 36.63 -13.35
CA LYS A 51 -12.47 37.43 -13.30
C LYS A 51 -12.51 38.44 -12.15
N SER A 52 -11.43 38.50 -11.35
CA SER A 52 -11.30 39.34 -10.13
C SER A 52 -12.44 39.14 -9.13
N ASP A 53 -12.95 37.91 -9.04
CA ASP A 53 -13.98 37.52 -8.08
C ASP A 53 -13.31 36.91 -6.81
N TYR A 54 -13.08 37.80 -5.85
CA TYR A 54 -12.43 37.41 -4.58
C TYR A 54 -13.27 36.46 -3.73
N ASN A 55 -14.59 36.57 -3.79
CA ASN A 55 -15.48 35.69 -3.02
C ASN A 55 -15.39 34.25 -3.52
N TYR A 56 -15.41 34.08 -4.84
CA TYR A 56 -15.23 32.77 -5.47
C TYR A 56 -13.85 32.19 -5.19
N LEU A 57 -12.80 33.02 -5.21
CA LEU A 57 -11.44 32.58 -4.89
C LEU A 57 -11.35 32.07 -3.44
N LEU A 58 -11.93 32.80 -2.48
CA LEU A 58 -11.97 32.40 -1.07
C LEU A 58 -12.73 31.07 -0.88
N GLU A 59 -13.85 30.91 -1.56
CA GLU A 59 -14.65 29.69 -1.51
C GLU A 59 -13.86 28.48 -2.05
N GLN A 60 -13.20 28.60 -3.21
CA GLN A 60 -12.37 27.52 -3.76
C GLN A 60 -11.16 27.21 -2.87
N SER A 61 -10.55 28.22 -2.25
CA SER A 61 -9.45 28.06 -1.31
C SER A 61 -9.88 27.29 -0.07
N PHE A 62 -11.08 27.56 0.44
CA PHE A 62 -11.65 26.84 1.59
C PHE A 62 -11.91 25.38 1.26
N TYR A 63 -12.51 25.06 0.10
CA TYR A 63 -12.69 23.69 -0.34
C TYR A 63 -11.36 22.95 -0.55
N TYR A 64 -10.37 23.64 -1.09
CA TYR A 64 -9.04 23.07 -1.23
C TYR A 64 -8.42 22.72 0.13
N PHE A 65 -8.55 23.62 1.11
CA PHE A 65 -8.08 23.36 2.48
C PHE A 65 -8.78 22.16 3.12
N LEU A 66 -10.09 22.04 2.98
CA LEU A 66 -10.84 20.86 3.44
C LEU A 66 -10.39 19.58 2.74
N THR A 67 -10.11 19.65 1.46
CA THR A 67 -9.60 18.52 0.68
C THR A 67 -8.24 18.05 1.18
N LEU A 68 -7.34 18.97 1.55
CA LEU A 68 -6.04 18.64 2.13
C LEU A 68 -6.18 17.94 3.49
N ILE A 69 -7.08 18.40 4.35
CA ILE A 69 -7.37 17.75 5.63
C ILE A 69 -7.90 16.33 5.41
N ALA A 70 -8.88 16.17 4.54
CA ALA A 70 -9.46 14.86 4.21
C ALA A 70 -8.40 13.92 3.62
N LEU A 71 -7.58 14.43 2.69
CA LEU A 71 -6.48 13.68 2.10
C LEU A 71 -5.46 13.22 3.15
N TYR A 72 -5.10 14.09 4.09
CA TYR A 72 -4.17 13.75 5.17
C TYR A 72 -4.64 12.54 5.97
N PHE A 73 -5.90 12.52 6.41
CA PHE A 73 -6.43 11.42 7.20
C PHE A 73 -6.56 10.12 6.39
N VAL A 74 -7.05 10.21 5.17
CA VAL A 74 -7.24 9.02 4.32
C VAL A 74 -5.89 8.46 3.87
N ALA A 75 -4.96 9.30 3.44
CA ALA A 75 -3.63 8.87 3.01
C ALA A 75 -2.80 8.28 4.16
N SER A 76 -2.88 8.86 5.37
CA SER A 76 -2.23 8.31 6.56
C SER A 76 -2.75 6.91 6.89
N LYS A 77 -4.06 6.71 6.86
CA LYS A 77 -4.67 5.38 7.06
C LYS A 77 -4.26 4.40 5.95
N ALA A 78 -4.21 4.84 4.70
CA ALA A 78 -3.75 4.02 3.58
C ALA A 78 -2.31 3.53 3.81
N LEU A 79 -1.41 4.45 4.14
CA LEU A 79 0.00 4.15 4.37
C LEU A 79 0.21 3.16 5.51
N LEU A 80 -0.45 3.38 6.65
CA LEU A 80 -0.39 2.49 7.80
C LEU A 80 -0.96 1.11 7.48
N SER A 81 -2.11 1.05 6.79
CA SER A 81 -2.75 -0.21 6.43
C SER A 81 -1.87 -1.04 5.48
N ILE A 82 -1.25 -0.40 4.47
CA ILE A 82 -0.35 -1.07 3.53
C ILE A 82 0.89 -1.59 4.27
N GLY A 83 1.46 -0.79 5.17
CA GLY A 83 2.61 -1.19 5.98
C GLY A 83 2.32 -2.43 6.82
N LEU A 84 1.21 -2.43 7.56
CA LEU A 84 0.79 -3.56 8.39
C LEU A 84 0.52 -4.83 7.58
N VAL A 85 -0.10 -4.70 6.40
CA VAL A 85 -0.34 -5.84 5.50
C VAL A 85 0.97 -6.39 4.96
N GLY A 86 1.91 -5.53 4.59
CA GLY A 86 3.24 -5.94 4.15
C GLY A 86 3.99 -6.72 5.22
N GLU A 87 4.00 -6.21 6.45
CA GLU A 87 4.63 -6.87 7.60
C GLU A 87 3.99 -8.23 7.92
N LEU A 88 2.64 -8.29 7.93
CA LEU A 88 1.91 -9.53 8.11
C LEU A 88 2.26 -10.56 7.03
N TYR A 89 2.35 -10.14 5.77
CA TYR A 89 2.72 -11.00 4.66
C TYR A 89 4.13 -11.59 4.85
N VAL A 90 5.12 -10.75 5.12
CA VAL A 90 6.51 -11.18 5.35
C VAL A 90 6.58 -12.15 6.52
N ARG A 91 5.92 -11.85 7.63
CA ARG A 91 5.84 -12.74 8.79
C ARG A 91 5.27 -14.11 8.43
N ARG A 92 4.15 -14.16 7.71
CA ARG A 92 3.51 -15.43 7.30
C ARG A 92 4.36 -16.25 6.34
N VAL A 93 5.04 -15.58 5.42
CA VAL A 93 5.99 -16.25 4.51
C VAL A 93 7.14 -16.86 5.31
N ARG A 94 7.74 -16.13 6.25
CA ARG A 94 8.80 -16.66 7.13
C ARG A 94 8.34 -17.86 7.95
N GLU A 95 7.15 -17.80 8.55
CA GLU A 95 6.58 -18.91 9.32
C GLU A 95 6.40 -20.17 8.46
N LYS A 96 5.91 -20.02 7.23
CA LYS A 96 5.74 -21.14 6.29
C LYS A 96 7.08 -21.71 5.83
N LEU A 97 8.03 -20.83 5.52
CA LEU A 97 9.38 -21.24 5.13
C LEU A 97 10.06 -22.00 6.25
N PHE A 98 9.99 -21.49 7.47
CA PHE A 98 10.57 -22.13 8.64
C PHE A 98 9.96 -23.51 8.90
N ARG A 99 8.62 -23.63 8.85
CA ARG A 99 7.96 -24.92 8.99
C ARG A 99 8.37 -25.90 7.90
N HIS A 100 8.48 -25.46 6.67
CA HIS A 100 8.92 -26.30 5.56
C HIS A 100 10.36 -26.76 5.75
N LEU A 101 11.27 -25.86 6.12
CA LEU A 101 12.66 -26.20 6.40
C LEU A 101 12.78 -27.17 7.58
N SER A 102 12.00 -26.97 8.65
CA SER A 102 11.99 -27.84 9.82
C SER A 102 11.42 -29.25 9.55
N SER A 103 10.64 -29.40 8.47
CA SER A 103 10.09 -30.69 8.03
C SER A 103 11.03 -31.47 7.09
N LEU A 104 12.14 -30.86 6.67
CA LEU A 104 13.12 -31.52 5.81
C LEU A 104 14.04 -32.43 6.64
N ASP A 105 14.40 -33.57 6.07
CA ASP A 105 15.27 -34.55 6.71
C ASP A 105 16.69 -33.99 6.90
N ILE A 106 17.39 -34.49 7.94
CA ILE A 106 18.79 -34.13 8.32
C ILE A 106 19.72 -34.29 7.12
N ASN A 107 19.52 -35.32 6.31
CA ASN A 107 20.28 -35.55 5.07
C ASN A 107 20.23 -34.41 4.05
N TYR A 108 19.16 -33.60 4.07
CA TYR A 108 19.04 -32.42 3.19
C TYR A 108 19.97 -31.29 3.64
N PHE A 109 20.15 -31.13 4.97
CA PHE A 109 21.03 -30.12 5.55
C PHE A 109 22.50 -30.46 5.38
N GLU A 110 22.86 -31.76 5.38
CA GLU A 110 24.23 -32.19 5.12
C GLU A 110 24.68 -31.98 3.68
N LYS A 111 23.76 -32.11 2.72
CA LYS A 111 24.04 -31.87 1.27
C LYS A 111 24.08 -30.40 0.87
N ASN A 112 23.39 -29.54 1.58
CA ASN A 112 23.30 -28.11 1.25
C ASN A 112 23.99 -27.30 2.35
N LYS A 113 25.00 -26.51 1.98
CA LYS A 113 25.77 -25.70 2.93
C LYS A 113 24.83 -24.82 3.77
N THR A 114 24.87 -25.01 5.07
CA THR A 114 24.02 -24.35 6.07
C THR A 114 23.98 -22.82 5.95
N GLY A 115 25.06 -22.20 5.43
CA GLY A 115 25.15 -20.77 5.20
C GLY A 115 24.16 -20.23 4.14
N VAL A 116 23.84 -21.01 3.11
CA VAL A 116 22.87 -20.61 2.08
C VAL A 116 21.44 -20.62 2.64
N LEU A 117 21.12 -21.59 3.50
CA LEU A 117 19.81 -21.66 4.15
C LEU A 117 19.61 -20.57 5.19
N LEU A 118 20.65 -20.20 5.94
CA LEU A 118 20.59 -19.08 6.88
C LEU A 118 20.40 -17.72 6.17
N SER A 119 21.04 -17.52 5.05
CA SER A 119 20.87 -16.28 4.28
C SER A 119 19.45 -16.10 3.74
N LEU A 120 18.74 -17.19 3.43
CA LEU A 120 17.34 -17.16 2.98
C LEU A 120 16.36 -16.74 4.10
N ILE A 121 16.70 -17.02 5.35
CA ILE A 121 15.88 -16.65 6.53
C ILE A 121 16.11 -15.19 6.94
N HIS A 122 17.28 -14.64 6.62
CA HIS A 122 17.72 -13.31 7.06
C HIS A 122 17.36 -12.16 6.10
N ILE A 123 16.63 -12.46 5.02
CA ILE A 123 16.10 -11.42 4.10
C ILE A 123 14.85 -10.74 4.72
#